data_0a2e391a25f86f9ef8a2762e5d369bff
#
_entry.id   0a2e391a25f86f9ef8a2762e5d369bff
#
_cell.length_a   1.000
_cell.length_b   1.000
_cell.length_c   1.000
_cell.angle_alpha   90.00
_cell.angle_beta   90.00
_cell.angle_gamma   90.00
#
_symmetry.space_group_name_H-M   'P 1'
#
loop_
_entity.id
_entity.type
_entity.pdbx_description
1 polymer ?
#
loop_
_entity_poly.entity_id
_entity_poly.type
_entity_poly.pdbx_seq_one_letter_code
_entity_poly.pdbx_strand_id
1 'polypeptide(L)'
;LDDTIENFDQTAGGRNIVANNEQWNIACYADSLDSSEVVFSGWTTDEERYLRIYTPHLSTHVGTSQRHNGVWTTDGYRIQGDYRYGVLRMDIDYWRVEGLQLEQIYSGQARGIYYYAGTGEGRVEKCIFRRPNPNSDDDGILFSDSFEGTAVIANNIIYDYYTGITMNPDTSADICIVYNNT
;
A
#
# COMPACT_ATOMS: atom_id res chain seq x y z
N LEU A 1 -11.80 -1.13 3.55
CA LEU A 1 -10.78 -2.03 2.97
C LEU A 1 -10.45 -3.18 3.94
N ASP A 2 -10.26 -2.89 5.20
CA ASP A 2 -9.99 -3.85 6.27
C ASP A 2 -11.01 -4.98 6.31
N ASP A 3 -12.29 -4.67 6.48
CA ASP A 3 -13.39 -5.65 6.46
C ASP A 3 -13.41 -6.53 5.20
N THR A 4 -13.00 -5.99 4.06
CA THR A 4 -12.93 -6.73 2.82
C THR A 4 -11.80 -7.74 2.83
N ILE A 5 -10.66 -7.41 3.42
CA ILE A 5 -9.47 -8.25 3.46
C ILE A 5 -9.55 -9.30 4.57
N GLU A 6 -9.98 -8.90 5.77
CA GLU A 6 -10.01 -9.79 6.94
C GLU A 6 -11.21 -10.75 6.93
N ASN A 7 -12.35 -10.33 6.40
CA ASN A 7 -13.56 -11.15 6.41
C ASN A 7 -13.74 -12.03 5.16
N PHE A 8 -12.92 -11.87 4.14
CA PHE A 8 -13.11 -12.63 2.91
C PHE A 8 -12.67 -14.08 3.02
N ASP A 9 -11.65 -14.38 3.80
CA ASP A 9 -11.31 -15.76 4.17
C ASP A 9 -11.33 -15.88 5.69
N GLN A 10 -12.41 -16.41 6.22
CA GLN A 10 -12.69 -16.50 7.66
C GLN A 10 -11.71 -17.39 8.45
N THR A 11 -10.70 -17.96 7.82
CA THR A 11 -9.85 -18.94 8.49
C THR A 11 -8.47 -18.46 8.91
N ALA A 12 -7.93 -17.37 8.39
CA ALA A 12 -6.63 -16.84 8.85
C ALA A 12 -6.20 -15.51 8.18
N GLY A 13 -7.09 -14.75 7.58
CA GLY A 13 -6.71 -13.54 6.85
C GLY A 13 -5.78 -13.83 5.69
N GLY A 14 -6.24 -14.56 4.68
CA GLY A 14 -5.45 -14.83 3.50
C GLY A 14 -6.01 -15.95 2.63
N ARG A 15 -5.50 -16.03 1.39
CA ARG A 15 -5.97 -17.00 0.40
C ARG A 15 -4.84 -17.43 -0.53
N ASN A 16 -4.84 -18.68 -0.94
CA ASN A 16 -3.94 -19.16 -1.99
C ASN A 16 -4.53 -18.87 -3.38
N ILE A 17 -4.27 -17.64 -3.90
CA ILE A 17 -4.78 -17.24 -5.22
C ILE A 17 -4.01 -17.90 -6.36
N VAL A 18 -2.80 -18.37 -6.11
CA VAL A 18 -2.00 -19.13 -7.08
C VAL A 18 -2.65 -20.47 -7.37
N ALA A 19 -2.97 -21.24 -6.33
CA ALA A 19 -3.63 -22.55 -6.48
C ALA A 19 -5.02 -22.45 -7.11
N ASN A 20 -5.72 -21.34 -6.88
CA ASN A 20 -7.05 -21.08 -7.43
C ASN A 20 -7.02 -20.43 -8.82
N ASN A 21 -5.84 -20.08 -9.34
CA ASN A 21 -5.65 -19.32 -10.58
C ASN A 21 -6.46 -18.00 -10.62
N GLU A 22 -6.37 -17.23 -9.55
CA GLU A 22 -7.10 -15.97 -9.36
C GLU A 22 -6.14 -14.77 -9.34
N GLN A 23 -6.61 -13.62 -9.79
CA GLN A 23 -6.00 -12.31 -9.54
C GLN A 23 -7.02 -11.42 -8.85
N TRP A 24 -6.64 -10.79 -7.74
CA TRP A 24 -7.54 -9.95 -6.99
C TRP A 24 -7.29 -8.47 -7.24
N ASN A 25 -8.32 -7.81 -7.77
CA ASN A 25 -8.34 -6.38 -8.03
C ASN A 25 -9.35 -5.72 -7.09
N ILE A 26 -8.86 -5.11 -6.02
CA ILE A 26 -9.64 -4.46 -4.97
C ILE A 26 -9.80 -2.99 -5.36
N ALA A 27 -10.98 -2.64 -5.83
CA ALA A 27 -11.33 -1.27 -6.23
C ALA A 27 -11.82 -0.47 -5.02
N CYS A 28 -11.15 0.63 -4.70
CA CYS A 28 -11.44 1.48 -3.56
C CYS A 28 -12.32 2.68 -3.95
N TYR A 29 -13.41 2.88 -3.23
CA TYR A 29 -14.42 3.93 -3.47
C TYR A 29 -14.59 4.85 -2.25
N ALA A 30 -14.85 6.12 -2.49
CA ALA A 30 -15.00 7.15 -1.46
C ALA A 30 -16.44 7.21 -0.90
N ASP A 31 -16.98 6.10 -0.42
CA ASP A 31 -18.30 6.09 0.23
C ASP A 31 -18.25 6.74 1.62
N SER A 32 -17.13 6.58 2.30
CA SER A 32 -16.80 7.21 3.59
C SER A 32 -15.28 7.29 3.77
N LEU A 33 -14.83 7.91 4.87
CA LEU A 33 -13.44 7.80 5.28
C LEU A 33 -13.17 6.36 5.74
N ASP A 34 -12.22 5.71 5.12
CA ASP A 34 -11.69 4.44 5.58
C ASP A 34 -10.67 4.75 6.70
N SER A 35 -10.96 4.32 7.92
CA SER A 35 -10.20 4.70 9.11
C SER A 35 -9.52 3.53 9.81
N SER A 36 -9.48 2.37 9.17
CA SER A 36 -8.79 1.18 9.70
C SER A 36 -7.43 1.01 9.03
N GLU A 37 -6.45 0.58 9.79
CA GLU A 37 -5.24 0.00 9.23
C GLU A 37 -5.57 -1.34 8.57
N VAL A 38 -4.81 -1.71 7.56
CA VAL A 38 -5.00 -2.98 6.87
C VAL A 38 -3.71 -3.77 6.84
N VAL A 39 -3.78 -5.01 7.31
CA VAL A 39 -2.67 -5.96 7.28
C VAL A 39 -2.96 -7.03 6.23
N PHE A 40 -2.13 -7.09 5.20
CA PHE A 40 -2.17 -8.15 4.20
C PHE A 40 -1.20 -9.25 4.60
N SER A 41 -1.72 -10.37 5.09
CA SER A 41 -0.92 -11.51 5.51
C SER A 41 -1.61 -12.83 5.16
N GLY A 42 -0.84 -13.92 5.06
CA GLY A 42 -1.39 -15.25 4.80
C GLY A 42 -1.81 -15.50 3.33
N TRP A 43 -1.60 -14.54 2.43
CA TRP A 43 -1.89 -14.72 1.01
C TRP A 43 -0.72 -15.39 0.30
N THR A 44 -1.01 -16.39 -0.53
CA THR A 44 -0.05 -16.96 -1.46
C THR A 44 -0.24 -16.31 -2.82
N THR A 45 0.77 -15.58 -3.27
CA THR A 45 0.78 -14.77 -4.49
C THR A 45 1.97 -15.13 -5.36
N ASP A 46 1.95 -14.78 -6.65
CA ASP A 46 3.07 -14.85 -7.57
C ASP A 46 3.04 -13.68 -8.58
N GLU A 47 3.97 -13.67 -9.52
CA GLU A 47 4.11 -12.59 -10.52
C GLU A 47 2.85 -12.38 -11.37
N GLU A 48 2.11 -13.42 -11.65
CA GLU A 48 0.89 -13.37 -12.48
C GLU A 48 -0.37 -13.19 -11.63
N ARG A 49 -0.36 -13.70 -10.38
CA ARG A 49 -1.49 -13.71 -9.46
C ARG A 49 -1.13 -12.96 -8.18
N TYR A 50 -1.44 -11.69 -8.17
CA TYR A 50 -1.10 -10.73 -7.12
C TYR A 50 -2.35 -9.99 -6.61
N LEU A 51 -2.21 -9.33 -5.47
CA LEU A 51 -3.22 -8.39 -4.98
C LEU A 51 -2.97 -7.02 -5.58
N ARG A 52 -4.00 -6.42 -6.17
CA ARG A 52 -3.98 -5.03 -6.61
C ARG A 52 -5.02 -4.23 -5.86
N ILE A 53 -4.58 -3.26 -5.09
CA ILE A 53 -5.42 -2.29 -4.38
C ILE A 53 -5.34 -0.97 -5.15
N TYR A 54 -6.46 -0.50 -5.67
CA TYR A 54 -6.42 0.65 -6.57
C TYR A 54 -7.67 1.52 -6.53
N THR A 55 -7.51 2.78 -6.92
CA THR A 55 -8.64 3.67 -7.20
C THR A 55 -9.00 3.63 -8.68
N PRO A 56 -10.26 3.36 -9.06
CA PRO A 56 -10.72 3.39 -10.44
C PRO A 56 -10.50 4.76 -11.09
N HIS A 57 -10.03 4.78 -12.35
CA HIS A 57 -9.79 6.03 -13.08
C HIS A 57 -9.96 5.91 -14.62
N LEU A 58 -10.03 4.70 -15.15
CA LEU A 58 -10.27 4.46 -16.58
C LEU A 58 -11.73 4.09 -16.83
N SER A 59 -12.22 4.38 -18.03
CA SER A 59 -13.57 3.98 -18.44
C SER A 59 -13.78 2.46 -18.47
N THR A 60 -12.70 1.70 -18.49
CA THR A 60 -12.70 0.22 -18.41
C THR A 60 -12.67 -0.31 -16.98
N HIS A 61 -12.45 0.56 -16.00
CA HIS A 61 -12.50 0.19 -14.60
C HIS A 61 -13.95 0.12 -14.09
N VAL A 62 -14.16 -0.59 -13.01
CA VAL A 62 -15.47 -0.69 -12.37
C VAL A 62 -15.86 0.66 -11.75
N GLY A 63 -17.06 1.16 -12.05
CA GLY A 63 -17.63 2.36 -11.45
C GLY A 63 -17.02 3.69 -11.91
N THR A 64 -17.23 4.74 -11.13
CA THR A 64 -16.75 6.10 -11.42
C THR A 64 -15.31 6.30 -10.93
N SER A 65 -14.61 7.28 -11.53
CA SER A 65 -13.24 7.61 -11.13
C SER A 65 -13.17 8.05 -9.66
N GLN A 66 -12.26 7.44 -8.93
CA GLN A 66 -11.98 7.72 -7.51
C GLN A 66 -10.55 8.23 -7.30
N ARG A 67 -9.75 8.27 -8.36
CA ARG A 67 -8.35 8.69 -8.31
C ARG A 67 -8.23 10.20 -8.18
N HIS A 68 -7.36 10.64 -7.29
CA HIS A 68 -6.93 12.02 -7.21
C HIS A 68 -6.22 12.48 -8.50
N ASN A 69 -6.18 13.79 -8.71
CA ASN A 69 -5.49 14.42 -9.84
C ASN A 69 -4.09 14.99 -9.48
N GLY A 70 -3.44 14.40 -8.48
CA GLY A 70 -2.16 14.88 -7.95
C GLY A 70 -2.28 15.88 -6.80
N VAL A 71 -3.49 16.13 -6.32
CA VAL A 71 -3.77 16.98 -5.16
C VAL A 71 -4.57 16.20 -4.14
N TRP A 72 -4.25 16.34 -2.88
CA TRP A 72 -5.03 15.74 -1.79
C TRP A 72 -6.47 16.27 -1.81
N THR A 73 -7.43 15.38 -1.79
CA THR A 73 -8.86 15.73 -1.81
C THR A 73 -9.67 14.85 -0.87
N THR A 74 -10.77 15.39 -0.38
CA THR A 74 -11.76 14.64 0.40
C THR A 74 -12.83 13.99 -0.47
N ASP A 75 -12.88 14.30 -1.76
CA ASP A 75 -13.89 13.81 -2.70
C ASP A 75 -13.52 12.47 -3.33
N GLY A 76 -12.24 12.09 -3.27
CA GLY A 76 -11.74 10.79 -3.73
C GLY A 76 -11.51 9.83 -2.55
N TYR A 77 -11.26 8.56 -2.88
CA TYR A 77 -10.92 7.58 -1.87
C TYR A 77 -9.68 7.98 -1.07
N ARG A 78 -9.79 7.85 0.23
CA ARG A 78 -8.68 8.03 1.16
C ARG A 78 -8.78 7.06 2.32
N ILE A 79 -7.64 6.63 2.81
CA ILE A 79 -7.53 5.82 4.02
C ILE A 79 -6.68 6.57 5.05
N GLN A 80 -7.13 6.56 6.29
CA GLN A 80 -6.45 7.17 7.43
C GLN A 80 -6.11 6.09 8.46
N GLY A 81 -4.86 5.98 8.83
CA GLY A 81 -4.40 5.02 9.82
C GLY A 81 -3.90 5.69 11.10
N ASP A 82 -4.22 5.13 12.24
CA ASP A 82 -3.70 5.50 13.56
C ASP A 82 -2.91 4.32 14.15
N TYR A 83 -1.91 3.86 13.41
CA TYR A 83 -1.13 2.70 13.80
C TYR A 83 0.34 2.80 13.39
N ARG A 84 1.21 2.36 14.28
CA ARG A 84 2.67 2.43 14.15
C ARG A 84 3.22 1.76 12.89
N TYR A 85 2.70 0.60 12.53
CA TYR A 85 3.26 -0.24 11.46
C TYR A 85 2.74 0.08 10.06
N GLY A 86 1.96 1.15 9.92
CA GLY A 86 1.53 1.66 8.63
C GLY A 86 0.03 1.72 8.48
N VAL A 87 -0.42 2.56 7.57
CA VAL A 87 -1.81 2.59 7.10
C VAL A 87 -2.10 1.29 6.35
N LEU A 88 -1.14 0.84 5.53
CA LEU A 88 -1.13 -0.47 4.90
C LEU A 88 0.15 -1.21 5.31
N ARG A 89 0.00 -2.41 5.84
CA ARG A 89 1.10 -3.32 6.11
C ARG A 89 1.04 -4.52 5.17
N MET A 90 2.14 -4.78 4.48
CA MET A 90 2.28 -5.85 3.50
C MET A 90 3.21 -6.94 4.01
N ASP A 91 2.65 -8.11 4.33
CA ASP A 91 3.37 -9.32 4.73
C ASP A 91 3.10 -10.42 3.69
N ILE A 92 3.22 -10.07 2.40
CA ILE A 92 2.94 -10.92 1.24
C ILE A 92 3.93 -10.64 0.10
N ASP A 93 4.13 -11.58 -0.81
CA ASP A 93 5.18 -11.49 -1.83
C ASP A 93 4.85 -10.52 -2.97
N TYR A 94 3.72 -10.69 -3.66
CA TYR A 94 3.39 -9.90 -4.86
C TYR A 94 2.14 -9.06 -4.63
N TRP A 95 2.30 -7.74 -4.71
CA TRP A 95 1.21 -6.80 -4.50
C TRP A 95 1.44 -5.46 -5.22
N ARG A 96 0.35 -4.75 -5.47
CA ARG A 96 0.36 -3.42 -6.10
C ARG A 96 -0.62 -2.48 -5.42
N VAL A 97 -0.17 -1.30 -5.06
CA VAL A 97 -0.99 -0.20 -4.54
C VAL A 97 -0.94 0.96 -5.52
N GLU A 98 -2.11 1.38 -6.03
CA GLU A 98 -2.18 2.32 -7.13
C GLU A 98 -3.23 3.40 -6.93
N GLY A 99 -2.79 4.66 -6.85
CA GLY A 99 -3.64 5.83 -6.89
C GLY A 99 -4.42 6.16 -5.63
N LEU A 100 -4.04 5.61 -4.48
CA LEU A 100 -4.66 5.87 -3.20
C LEU A 100 -4.17 7.18 -2.58
N GLN A 101 -4.96 7.71 -1.65
CA GLN A 101 -4.54 8.75 -0.71
C GLN A 101 -4.42 8.13 0.69
N LEU A 102 -3.23 8.18 1.27
CA LEU A 102 -2.92 7.59 2.57
C LEU A 102 -2.53 8.68 3.56
N GLU A 103 -3.24 8.74 4.67
CA GLU A 103 -2.96 9.69 5.76
C GLU A 103 -2.60 8.94 7.04
N GLN A 104 -1.46 9.26 7.60
CA GLN A 104 -1.02 8.67 8.85
C GLN A 104 -1.20 9.68 9.99
N ILE A 105 -1.95 9.31 11.04
CA ILE A 105 -2.27 10.18 12.19
C ILE A 105 -1.76 9.66 13.54
N TYR A 106 -1.12 8.50 13.59
CA TYR A 106 -0.53 7.97 14.83
C TYR A 106 0.45 8.96 15.47
N SER A 107 0.38 9.13 16.78
CA SER A 107 1.16 10.15 17.49
C SER A 107 2.65 9.82 17.70
N GLY A 108 3.06 8.57 17.46
CA GLY A 108 4.45 8.10 17.54
C GLY A 108 5.07 7.87 16.17
N GLN A 109 6.20 7.19 16.12
CA GLN A 109 6.83 6.75 14.87
C GLN A 109 5.89 5.88 14.05
N ALA A 110 5.68 6.23 12.78
CA ALA A 110 4.71 5.55 11.93
C ALA A 110 5.09 5.54 10.44
N ARG A 111 4.37 4.74 9.66
CA ARG A 111 4.58 4.59 8.22
C ARG A 111 3.26 4.79 7.46
N GLY A 112 3.37 5.22 6.21
CA GLY A 112 2.25 5.19 5.28
C GLY A 112 2.03 3.76 4.78
N ILE A 113 3.01 3.20 4.05
CA ILE A 113 3.08 1.78 3.69
C ILE A 113 4.30 1.15 4.37
N TYR A 114 4.08 -0.02 4.95
CA TYR A 114 5.13 -0.84 5.52
C TYR A 114 5.17 -2.22 4.86
N TYR A 115 6.19 -2.45 4.03
CA TYR A 115 6.48 -3.80 3.53
C TYR A 115 7.40 -4.48 4.53
N TYR A 116 6.83 -5.40 5.31
CA TYR A 116 7.55 -6.03 6.42
C TYR A 116 8.41 -7.19 5.95
N ALA A 117 7.85 -8.14 5.21
CA ALA A 117 8.57 -9.32 4.74
C ALA A 117 7.94 -9.86 3.45
N GLY A 118 8.77 -10.38 2.55
CA GLY A 118 8.37 -11.01 1.31
C GLY A 118 9.52 -11.09 0.32
N THR A 119 9.42 -12.02 -0.62
CA THR A 119 10.47 -12.32 -1.61
C THR A 119 10.10 -11.91 -3.04
N GLY A 120 8.92 -11.34 -3.23
CA GLY A 120 8.37 -11.00 -4.53
C GLY A 120 8.48 -9.52 -4.90
N GLU A 121 7.51 -9.03 -5.66
CA GLU A 121 7.47 -7.64 -6.12
C GLU A 121 6.42 -6.83 -5.37
N GLY A 122 6.84 -5.76 -4.70
CA GLY A 122 5.98 -4.72 -4.14
C GLY A 122 5.96 -3.47 -5.01
N ARG A 123 4.76 -3.01 -5.44
CA ARG A 123 4.61 -1.78 -6.23
C ARG A 123 3.76 -0.73 -5.54
N VAL A 124 4.25 0.50 -5.53
CA VAL A 124 3.52 1.67 -5.04
C VAL A 124 3.57 2.76 -6.11
N GLU A 125 2.43 3.05 -6.71
CA GLU A 125 2.38 3.97 -7.85
C GLU A 125 1.24 4.98 -7.75
N LYS A 126 1.53 6.22 -8.12
CA LYS A 126 0.53 7.30 -8.27
C LYS A 126 -0.30 7.53 -7.00
N CYS A 127 0.29 7.33 -5.84
CA CYS A 127 -0.34 7.55 -4.55
C CYS A 127 0.03 8.93 -3.96
N ILE A 128 -0.80 9.41 -3.05
CA ILE A 128 -0.47 10.56 -2.21
C ILE A 128 -0.35 10.09 -0.77
N PHE A 129 0.76 10.42 -0.15
CA PHE A 129 1.02 10.15 1.26
C PHE A 129 1.13 11.47 2.01
N ARG A 130 0.43 11.60 3.13
CA ARG A 130 0.59 12.76 4.01
C ARG A 130 0.63 12.38 5.48
N ARG A 131 1.28 13.24 6.26
CA ARG A 131 1.48 13.08 7.70
C ARG A 131 1.30 14.41 8.41
N PRO A 132 0.08 14.81 8.81
CA PRO A 132 -0.19 16.14 9.39
C PRO A 132 0.63 16.49 10.62
N ASN A 133 1.08 15.49 11.37
CA ASN A 133 1.90 15.67 12.59
C ASN A 133 3.15 14.78 12.50
N PRO A 134 4.18 15.19 11.75
CA PRO A 134 5.38 14.38 11.53
C PRO A 134 6.17 14.16 12.83
N ASN A 135 6.82 13.01 12.93
CA ASN A 135 7.75 12.65 13.99
C ASN A 135 9.13 12.36 13.38
N SER A 136 10.19 12.39 14.17
CA SER A 136 11.58 12.29 13.71
C SER A 136 11.98 10.96 13.04
N ASP A 137 11.12 9.96 13.08
CA ASP A 137 11.40 8.64 12.53
C ASP A 137 10.24 8.10 11.67
N ASP A 138 9.46 9.01 11.07
CA ASP A 138 8.33 8.64 10.22
C ASP A 138 8.78 8.39 8.78
N ASP A 139 8.27 7.31 8.19
CA ASP A 139 8.50 6.97 6.78
C ASP A 139 7.19 7.02 5.97
N GLY A 140 7.20 7.64 4.82
CA GLY A 140 6.07 7.55 3.89
C GLY A 140 5.89 6.13 3.37
N ILE A 141 6.97 5.54 2.87
CA ILE A 141 7.04 4.16 2.40
C ILE A 141 8.30 3.51 2.99
N LEU A 142 8.14 2.40 3.70
CA LEU A 142 9.23 1.63 4.25
C LEU A 142 9.23 0.18 3.74
N PHE A 143 10.30 -0.22 3.10
CA PHE A 143 10.67 -1.61 2.87
C PHE A 143 11.70 -2.02 3.93
N SER A 144 11.34 -3.02 4.76
CA SER A 144 12.17 -3.42 5.90
C SER A 144 13.41 -4.22 5.49
N ASP A 145 14.25 -4.51 6.44
CA ASP A 145 15.42 -5.39 6.30
C ASP A 145 15.07 -6.87 6.05
N SER A 146 13.83 -7.27 6.26
CA SER A 146 13.35 -8.63 5.94
C SER A 146 12.73 -8.73 4.54
N PHE A 147 12.84 -7.68 3.73
CA PHE A 147 12.42 -7.69 2.33
C PHE A 147 13.55 -8.29 1.47
N GLU A 148 13.18 -9.26 0.63
CA GLU A 148 14.06 -9.87 -0.35
C GLU A 148 13.37 -9.91 -1.71
N GLY A 149 13.57 -8.92 -2.59
CA GLY A 149 12.85 -8.94 -3.87
C GLY A 149 12.96 -7.64 -4.67
N THR A 150 11.87 -7.26 -5.31
CA THR A 150 11.80 -6.05 -6.14
C THR A 150 10.82 -5.03 -5.59
N ALA A 151 11.31 -3.84 -5.29
CA ALA A 151 10.48 -2.67 -4.96
C ALA A 151 10.36 -1.74 -6.17
N VAL A 152 9.15 -1.38 -6.57
CA VAL A 152 8.88 -0.37 -7.60
C VAL A 152 8.06 0.76 -6.98
N ILE A 153 8.66 1.95 -6.87
CA ILE A 153 8.04 3.12 -6.26
C ILE A 153 8.07 4.27 -7.25
N ALA A 154 6.92 4.62 -7.80
CA ALA A 154 6.87 5.54 -8.93
C ALA A 154 5.70 6.52 -8.92
N ASN A 155 5.96 7.77 -9.32
CA ASN A 155 4.94 8.79 -9.52
C ASN A 155 4.11 9.10 -8.25
N ASN A 156 4.68 8.96 -7.06
CA ASN A 156 4.02 9.26 -5.80
C ASN A 156 4.31 10.69 -5.35
N ILE A 157 3.40 11.23 -4.56
CA ILE A 157 3.54 12.50 -3.84
C ILE A 157 3.60 12.17 -2.35
N ILE A 158 4.71 12.49 -1.70
CA ILE A 158 4.94 12.15 -0.29
C ILE A 158 5.36 13.41 0.44
N TYR A 159 4.56 13.86 1.40
CA TYR A 159 4.86 15.09 2.13
C TYR A 159 4.53 15.00 3.61
N ASP A 160 5.17 15.86 4.38
CA ASP A 160 5.05 15.93 5.84
C ASP A 160 5.52 14.65 6.57
N TYR A 161 6.30 13.79 5.94
CA TYR A 161 7.05 12.72 6.58
C TYR A 161 8.49 13.16 6.88
N TYR A 162 9.11 12.57 7.87
CA TYR A 162 10.55 12.78 8.13
C TYR A 162 11.39 12.19 7.00
N THR A 163 11.07 10.97 6.58
CA THR A 163 11.65 10.33 5.40
C THR A 163 10.54 9.94 4.42
N GLY A 164 10.66 10.34 3.16
CA GLY A 164 9.67 10.00 2.14
C GLY A 164 9.67 8.49 1.82
N ILE A 165 10.85 7.94 1.52
CA ILE A 165 11.03 6.54 1.14
C ILE A 165 12.26 6.00 1.85
N THR A 166 12.09 4.91 2.58
CA THR A 166 13.16 4.16 3.23
C THR A 166 13.24 2.75 2.66
N MET A 167 14.41 2.39 2.18
CA MET A 167 14.73 1.07 1.69
C MET A 167 15.85 0.51 2.56
N ASN A 168 15.59 -0.59 3.23
CA ASN A 168 16.57 -1.29 4.07
C ASN A 168 16.85 -2.69 3.49
N PRO A 169 17.53 -2.78 2.32
CA PRO A 169 17.84 -4.06 1.71
C PRO A 169 18.80 -4.85 2.61
N ASP A 170 18.48 -6.09 2.92
CA ASP A 170 19.35 -6.99 3.69
C ASP A 170 20.33 -7.74 2.79
N THR A 171 19.99 -7.89 1.52
CA THR A 171 20.80 -8.65 0.57
C THR A 171 21.20 -7.85 -0.67
N SER A 172 22.29 -8.26 -1.32
CA SER A 172 22.72 -7.69 -2.60
C SER A 172 21.83 -8.09 -3.80
N ALA A 173 20.82 -8.91 -3.57
CA ALA A 173 19.88 -9.37 -4.59
C ALA A 173 18.63 -8.48 -4.70
N ASP A 174 18.43 -7.57 -3.75
CA ASP A 174 17.27 -6.69 -3.74
C ASP A 174 17.35 -5.62 -4.83
N ILE A 175 16.26 -5.45 -5.53
CA ILE A 175 16.13 -4.48 -6.62
C ILE A 175 15.20 -3.35 -6.20
N CYS A 176 15.73 -2.13 -6.21
CA CYS A 176 14.96 -0.93 -5.90
C CYS A 176 14.85 -0.03 -7.14
N ILE A 177 13.64 0.13 -7.64
CA ILE A 177 13.33 0.98 -8.81
C ILE A 177 12.49 2.16 -8.33
N VAL A 178 13.13 3.32 -8.16
CA VAL A 178 12.49 4.53 -7.61
C VAL A 178 12.61 5.65 -8.63
N TYR A 179 11.47 6.19 -9.10
CA TYR A 179 11.48 7.28 -10.07
C TYR A 179 10.22 8.16 -10.01
N ASN A 180 10.36 9.44 -10.42
CA ASN A 180 9.28 10.43 -10.50
C ASN A 180 8.47 10.59 -9.20
N ASN A 181 9.08 10.46 -8.04
CA ASN A 181 8.42 10.76 -6.77
C ASN A 181 8.77 12.18 -6.33
N THR A 182 7.85 12.83 -5.60
CA THR A 182 7.97 14.20 -5.10
C THR A 182 7.68 14.25 -3.62
#